data_41a0c1bd24c7a98698aa815a95d50a2a
#
_entry.id   41a0c1bd24c7a98698aa815a95d50a2a
#
_cell.length_a   1.000
_cell.length_b   1.000
_cell.length_c   1.000
_cell.angle_alpha   90.00
_cell.angle_beta   90.00
_cell.angle_gamma   90.00
#
_symmetry.space_group_name_H-M   'P 1'
#
loop_
_entity.id
_entity.type
_entity.pdbx_description
1 polymer ?
#
loop_
_entity_poly.entity_id
_entity_poly.type
_entity_poly.pdbx_seq_one_letter_code
_entity_poly.pdbx_strand_id
1 'polypeptide(L)'
;MRFHHVGMVVRSVSVANELCLERLKDDAPLVWGPVLAFQCVVAFSEKFPMIEFVVPEAESRLVTFLGGKSVLHHIAFAVEDVRRPAPFSAGDLIFDEPAPAVRGLLVNFLKPFEGLLVEVVQEPVKRVAGNPTSPGSLD
;
A
#
# COMPACT_ATOMS: atom_id res chain seq x y z
N MET A 1 -1.01 3.50 -16.19
CA MET A 1 -0.42 2.72 -15.08
C MET A 1 0.96 3.26 -14.77
N ARG A 2 1.27 3.46 -13.53
CA ARG A 2 2.63 3.85 -13.12
C ARG A 2 3.03 3.10 -11.84
N PHE A 3 4.32 2.93 -11.64
CA PHE A 3 4.83 2.33 -10.42
C PHE A 3 4.45 3.19 -9.21
N HIS A 4 3.97 2.58 -8.16
CA HIS A 4 3.53 3.28 -6.96
C HIS A 4 4.45 3.02 -5.76
N HIS A 5 4.66 1.78 -5.40
CA HIS A 5 5.52 1.46 -4.26
C HIS A 5 5.94 -0.01 -4.22
N VAL A 6 6.89 -0.30 -3.35
CA VAL A 6 7.18 -1.65 -2.90
C VAL A 6 6.73 -1.78 -1.45
N GLY A 7 6.14 -2.90 -1.10
CA GLY A 7 5.71 -3.20 0.26
C GLY A 7 6.62 -4.22 0.91
N MET A 8 7.09 -3.89 2.10
CA MET A 8 7.90 -4.78 2.92
C MET A 8 7.11 -5.15 4.17
N VAL A 9 6.89 -6.43 4.38
CA VAL A 9 6.27 -6.92 5.61
C VAL A 9 7.37 -7.06 6.66
N VAL A 10 7.20 -6.37 7.77
CA VAL A 10 8.14 -6.38 8.89
C VAL A 10 7.41 -6.83 10.16
N ARG A 11 8.15 -7.45 11.08
CA ARG A 11 7.52 -8.09 12.25
C ARG A 11 7.06 -7.12 13.33
N SER A 12 7.52 -5.87 13.33
CA SER A 12 7.09 -4.90 14.33
C SER A 12 7.38 -3.47 13.89
N VAL A 13 6.69 -2.52 14.52
CA VAL A 13 6.96 -1.09 14.34
C VAL A 13 8.40 -0.76 14.72
N SER A 14 8.92 -1.37 15.77
CA SER A 14 10.30 -1.17 16.19
C SER A 14 11.29 -1.56 15.11
N VAL A 15 11.08 -2.71 14.45
CA VAL A 15 11.93 -3.16 13.35
C VAL A 15 11.84 -2.21 12.16
N ALA A 16 10.65 -1.70 11.84
CA ALA A 16 10.50 -0.71 10.78
C ALA A 16 11.31 0.55 11.07
N ASN A 17 11.23 1.04 12.30
CA ASN A 17 12.00 2.21 12.73
C ASN A 17 13.51 1.97 12.61
N GLU A 18 13.98 0.80 13.01
CA GLU A 18 15.39 0.46 12.88
C GLU A 18 15.83 0.42 11.41
N LEU A 19 15.02 -0.18 10.56
CA LEU A 19 15.32 -0.23 9.11
C LEU A 19 15.42 1.16 8.52
N CYS A 20 14.49 2.04 8.86
CA CYS A 20 14.53 3.42 8.39
C CYS A 20 15.80 4.11 8.84
N LEU A 21 16.12 4.03 10.13
CA LEU A 21 17.26 4.73 10.70
C LEU A 21 18.59 4.17 10.21
N GLU A 22 18.73 2.85 10.26
CA GLU A 22 20.02 2.20 10.04
C GLU A 22 20.34 1.97 8.57
N ARG A 23 19.33 1.70 7.76
CA ARG A 23 19.55 1.34 6.35
C ARG A 23 19.15 2.44 5.38
N LEU A 24 18.04 3.12 5.64
CA LEU A 24 17.55 4.16 4.74
C LEU A 24 18.07 5.55 5.14
N LYS A 25 18.64 5.67 6.33
CA LYS A 25 19.08 6.96 6.87
C LYS A 25 17.93 7.96 6.90
N ASP A 26 16.75 7.47 7.23
CA ASP A 26 15.55 8.25 7.35
C ASP A 26 15.16 8.28 8.82
N ASP A 27 15.30 9.45 9.46
CA ASP A 27 15.01 9.64 10.88
C ASP A 27 13.64 10.29 11.11
N ALA A 28 12.88 10.53 10.04
CA ALA A 28 11.54 11.06 10.18
C ALA A 28 10.61 10.02 10.81
N PRO A 29 9.70 10.43 11.69
CA PRO A 29 8.76 9.51 12.29
C PRO A 29 7.85 8.88 11.24
N LEU A 30 7.66 7.56 11.32
CA LEU A 30 6.69 6.87 10.49
C LEU A 30 5.27 7.14 11.03
N VAL A 31 4.36 7.44 10.13
CA VAL A 31 2.95 7.65 10.46
C VAL A 31 2.18 6.40 10.06
N TRP A 32 1.72 5.66 11.07
CA TRP A 32 1.05 4.39 10.87
C TRP A 32 -0.46 4.55 10.71
N GLY A 33 -1.03 3.83 9.78
CA GLY A 33 -2.47 3.76 9.59
C GLY A 33 -2.93 2.33 9.40
N PRO A 34 -4.16 2.00 9.82
CA PRO A 34 -4.68 0.65 9.70
C PRO A 34 -5.17 0.34 8.30
N VAL A 35 -5.01 -0.92 7.90
CA VAL A 35 -5.68 -1.50 6.74
C VAL A 35 -6.47 -2.70 7.27
N LEU A 36 -7.72 -2.46 7.63
CA LEU A 36 -8.53 -3.43 8.38
C LEU A 36 -8.76 -4.72 7.62
N ALA A 37 -8.96 -4.63 6.31
CA ALA A 37 -9.21 -5.81 5.49
C ALA A 37 -8.06 -6.83 5.53
N PHE A 38 -6.83 -6.38 5.80
CA PHE A 38 -5.65 -7.23 5.82
C PHE A 38 -5.07 -7.40 7.21
N GLN A 39 -5.74 -6.87 8.23
CA GLN A 39 -5.32 -6.99 9.63
C GLN A 39 -3.86 -6.55 9.81
N CYS A 40 -3.54 -5.36 9.36
CA CYS A 40 -2.21 -4.79 9.49
C CYS A 40 -2.25 -3.29 9.67
N VAL A 41 -1.10 -2.72 10.03
CA VAL A 41 -0.87 -1.27 9.97
C VAL A 41 0.24 -1.03 8.97
N VAL A 42 0.17 0.08 8.26
CA VAL A 42 1.15 0.43 7.24
C VAL A 42 1.65 1.85 7.44
N ALA A 43 2.88 2.08 6.99
CA ALA A 43 3.48 3.41 6.94
C ALA A 43 4.41 3.50 5.75
N PHE A 44 4.49 4.69 5.18
CA PHE A 44 5.45 4.97 4.10
C PHE A 44 6.64 5.74 4.65
N SER A 45 7.83 5.43 4.14
CA SER A 45 9.01 6.21 4.47
C SER A 45 8.81 7.66 4.01
N GLU A 46 9.18 8.61 4.85
CA GLU A 46 9.12 10.03 4.49
C GLU A 46 10.15 10.36 3.43
N LYS A 47 11.35 9.86 3.58
CA LYS A 47 12.45 10.12 2.67
C LYS A 47 12.30 9.37 1.35
N PHE A 48 11.77 8.16 1.41
CA PHE A 48 11.57 7.30 0.23
C PHE A 48 10.09 6.88 0.16
N PRO A 49 9.22 7.76 -0.32
CA PRO A 49 7.77 7.52 -0.24
C PRO A 49 7.27 6.34 -1.06
N MET A 50 8.13 5.74 -1.87
CA MET A 50 7.79 4.50 -2.58
C MET A 50 8.10 3.24 -1.76
N ILE A 51 8.55 3.37 -0.52
CA ILE A 51 8.79 2.25 0.37
C ILE A 51 7.69 2.23 1.44
N GLU A 52 6.91 1.16 1.45
CA GLU A 52 5.88 0.94 2.44
C GLU A 52 6.31 -0.15 3.41
N PHE A 53 6.10 0.08 4.69
CA PHE A 53 6.25 -0.94 5.72
C PHE A 53 4.88 -1.44 6.13
N VAL A 54 4.73 -2.75 6.24
CA VAL A 54 3.50 -3.42 6.63
C VAL A 54 3.79 -4.24 7.87
N VAL A 55 3.10 -3.91 8.97
CA VAL A 55 3.22 -4.66 10.23
C VAL A 55 1.91 -5.41 10.46
N PRO A 56 1.92 -6.74 10.36
CA PRO A 56 0.71 -7.52 10.54
C PRO A 56 0.32 -7.60 12.01
N GLU A 57 -0.98 -7.64 12.27
CA GLU A 57 -1.52 -8.00 13.56
C GLU A 57 -1.34 -9.52 13.78
N ALA A 58 -1.44 -9.96 15.02
CA ALA A 58 -1.15 -11.36 15.37
C ALA A 58 -1.97 -12.39 14.60
N GLU A 59 -3.21 -12.04 14.23
CA GLU A 59 -4.13 -12.94 13.51
C GLU A 59 -4.05 -12.80 12.01
N SER A 60 -3.21 -11.89 11.50
CA SER A 60 -3.05 -11.70 10.06
C SER A 60 -2.36 -12.90 9.42
N ARG A 61 -2.79 -13.25 8.21
CA ARG A 61 -2.11 -14.27 7.40
C ARG A 61 -0.67 -13.90 7.08
N LEU A 62 -0.35 -12.62 7.12
CA LEU A 62 0.99 -12.12 6.87
C LEU A 62 2.00 -12.57 7.93
N VAL A 63 1.55 -12.91 9.13
CA VAL A 63 2.44 -13.43 10.17
C VAL A 63 3.09 -14.73 9.74
N THR A 64 2.32 -15.64 9.16
CA THR A 64 2.86 -16.90 8.63
C THR A 64 3.83 -16.63 7.49
N PHE A 65 3.52 -15.66 6.65
CA PHE A 65 4.37 -15.29 5.52
C PHE A 65 5.75 -14.81 5.97
N LEU A 66 5.83 -14.11 7.10
CA LEU A 66 7.12 -13.57 7.57
C LEU A 66 8.17 -14.64 7.87
N GLY A 67 7.78 -15.77 8.39
CA GLY A 67 8.77 -16.79 8.79
C GLY A 67 9.83 -16.26 9.75
N GLY A 68 9.50 -15.23 10.55
CA GLY A 68 10.41 -14.61 11.50
C GLY A 68 11.35 -13.55 10.92
N LYS A 69 11.24 -13.23 9.64
CA LYS A 69 12.09 -12.25 8.96
C LYS A 69 11.26 -11.19 8.27
N SER A 70 11.84 -10.01 8.11
CA SER A 70 11.25 -8.98 7.23
C SER A 70 11.50 -9.35 5.78
N VAL A 71 10.49 -9.23 4.94
CA VAL A 71 10.57 -9.64 3.54
C VAL A 71 9.87 -8.65 2.63
N LEU A 72 10.36 -8.54 1.40
CA LEU A 72 9.60 -7.87 0.34
C LEU A 72 8.34 -8.69 0.08
N HIS A 73 7.20 -8.01 0.05
CA HIS A 73 5.91 -8.68 -0.06
C HIS A 73 5.27 -8.46 -1.42
N HIS A 74 5.26 -7.24 -1.89
CA HIS A 74 4.59 -6.92 -3.16
C HIS A 74 5.23 -5.71 -3.83
N ILE A 75 4.91 -5.55 -5.12
CA ILE A 75 5.10 -4.31 -5.85
C ILE A 75 3.73 -3.77 -6.23
N ALA A 76 3.58 -2.47 -6.20
CA ALA A 76 2.29 -1.84 -6.44
C ALA A 76 2.33 -0.88 -7.62
N PHE A 77 1.27 -0.88 -8.40
CA PHE A 77 1.07 0.04 -9.51
C PHE A 77 -0.21 0.82 -9.33
N ALA A 78 -0.14 2.12 -9.56
CA ALA A 78 -1.31 2.96 -9.60
C ALA A 78 -2.03 2.76 -10.94
N VAL A 79 -3.33 2.53 -10.84
CA VAL A 79 -4.22 2.37 -11.99
C VAL A 79 -5.36 3.38 -11.87
N GLU A 80 -6.01 3.67 -12.98
CA GLU A 80 -7.09 4.63 -12.99
C GLU A 80 -8.32 4.12 -12.25
N ASP A 81 -8.64 2.85 -12.44
CA ASP A 81 -9.79 2.21 -11.80
C ASP A 81 -9.40 0.82 -11.30
N VAL A 82 -9.38 0.65 -10.00
CA VAL A 82 -8.94 -0.61 -9.37
C VAL A 82 -9.89 -1.77 -9.64
N ARG A 83 -11.14 -1.51 -10.05
CA ARG A 83 -12.09 -2.55 -10.43
C ARG A 83 -11.91 -3.02 -11.86
N ARG A 84 -11.30 -2.17 -12.69
CA ARG A 84 -10.95 -2.45 -14.08
C ARG A 84 -9.51 -2.01 -14.29
N PRO A 85 -8.56 -2.78 -13.74
CA PRO A 85 -7.19 -2.29 -13.56
C PRO A 85 -6.34 -2.37 -14.83
N ALA A 86 -6.83 -1.90 -15.95
CA ALA A 86 -6.06 -1.91 -17.19
C ALA A 86 -4.66 -1.34 -16.97
N PRO A 87 -3.61 -1.93 -17.54
CA PRO A 87 -3.63 -3.01 -18.53
C PRO A 87 -3.81 -4.43 -17.97
N PHE A 88 -3.96 -4.58 -16.66
CA PHE A 88 -4.19 -5.88 -16.05
C PHE A 88 -5.63 -6.33 -16.28
N SER A 89 -5.86 -7.63 -16.24
CA SER A 89 -7.20 -8.19 -16.40
C SER A 89 -7.95 -8.17 -15.06
N ALA A 90 -9.20 -7.73 -15.08
CA ALA A 90 -10.07 -7.82 -13.91
C ALA A 90 -10.26 -9.25 -13.42
N GLY A 91 -10.16 -10.23 -14.31
CA GLY A 91 -10.25 -11.65 -13.95
C GLY A 91 -9.09 -12.15 -13.10
N ASP A 92 -7.99 -11.39 -13.04
CA ASP A 92 -6.85 -11.74 -12.21
C ASP A 92 -6.90 -11.11 -10.81
N LEU A 93 -7.92 -10.30 -10.51
CA LEU A 93 -8.09 -9.73 -9.17
C LEU A 93 -8.44 -10.82 -8.16
N ILE A 94 -7.81 -10.75 -6.99
CA ILE A 94 -8.03 -11.73 -5.92
C ILE A 94 -9.35 -11.49 -5.21
N PHE A 95 -9.66 -10.22 -4.90
CA PHE A 95 -10.83 -9.88 -4.12
C PHE A 95 -11.93 -9.32 -5.02
N ASP A 96 -13.18 -9.64 -4.68
CA ASP A 96 -14.34 -9.15 -5.45
C ASP A 96 -14.49 -7.65 -5.33
N GLU A 97 -14.14 -7.10 -4.18
CA GLU A 97 -14.20 -5.66 -3.93
C GLU A 97 -12.84 -5.15 -3.48
N PRO A 98 -12.45 -3.95 -3.91
CA PRO A 98 -11.23 -3.34 -3.42
C PRO A 98 -11.37 -2.94 -1.96
N ALA A 99 -10.26 -2.91 -1.25
CA ALA A 99 -10.21 -2.54 0.15
C ALA A 99 -9.71 -1.11 0.32
N PRO A 100 -10.30 -0.34 1.23
CA PRO A 100 -9.73 0.95 1.62
C PRO A 100 -8.40 0.74 2.32
N ALA A 101 -7.44 1.59 2.00
CA ALA A 101 -6.14 1.62 2.64
C ALA A 101 -5.84 3.05 3.10
N VAL A 102 -4.64 3.27 3.62
CA VAL A 102 -4.24 4.59 4.10
C VAL A 102 -4.22 5.62 2.97
N ARG A 103 -4.27 6.90 3.31
CA ARG A 103 -4.20 8.01 2.36
C ARG A 103 -5.32 8.00 1.30
N GLY A 104 -6.45 7.42 1.62
CA GLY A 104 -7.57 7.35 0.69
C GLY A 104 -7.39 6.39 -0.49
N LEU A 105 -6.40 5.52 -0.43
CA LEU A 105 -6.17 4.53 -1.48
C LEU A 105 -7.25 3.45 -1.45
N LEU A 106 -7.62 2.97 -2.62
CA LEU A 106 -8.34 1.70 -2.77
C LEU A 106 -7.38 0.70 -3.39
N VAL A 107 -7.33 -0.49 -2.83
CA VAL A 107 -6.34 -1.49 -3.24
C VAL A 107 -6.97 -2.85 -3.52
N ASN A 108 -6.33 -3.58 -4.40
CA ASN A 108 -6.61 -5.00 -4.64
C ASN A 108 -5.29 -5.65 -5.06
N PHE A 109 -5.29 -6.96 -5.12
CA PHE A 109 -4.12 -7.72 -5.54
C PHE A 109 -4.47 -8.58 -6.74
N LEU A 110 -3.48 -8.79 -7.60
CA LEU A 110 -3.59 -9.76 -8.68
C LEU A 110 -3.15 -11.12 -8.18
N LYS A 111 -3.72 -12.18 -8.74
CA LYS A 111 -3.27 -13.54 -8.44
C LYS A 111 -1.77 -13.66 -8.69
N PRO A 112 -1.00 -14.25 -7.76
CA PRO A 112 0.44 -14.36 -7.92
C PRO A 112 0.81 -15.13 -9.20
N PHE A 113 1.86 -14.68 -9.85
CA PHE A 113 2.45 -15.37 -11.00
C PHE A 113 3.94 -15.53 -10.73
N GLU A 114 4.41 -16.77 -10.76
CA GLU A 114 5.82 -17.09 -10.47
C GLU A 114 6.31 -16.48 -9.16
N GLY A 115 5.43 -16.47 -8.15
CA GLY A 115 5.77 -15.92 -6.84
C GLY A 115 5.72 -14.40 -6.73
N LEU A 116 5.48 -13.70 -7.83
CA LEU A 116 5.35 -12.23 -7.79
C LEU A 116 3.92 -11.85 -7.43
N LEU A 117 3.78 -11.09 -6.34
CA LEU A 117 2.52 -10.50 -5.95
C LEU A 117 2.49 -9.03 -6.38
N VAL A 118 1.48 -8.68 -7.16
CA VAL A 118 1.27 -7.31 -7.64
C VAL A 118 0.03 -6.75 -6.99
N GLU A 119 0.17 -5.57 -6.41
CA GLU A 119 -0.95 -4.77 -5.90
C GLU A 119 -1.33 -3.73 -6.93
N VAL A 120 -2.62 -3.51 -7.11
CA VAL A 120 -3.13 -2.37 -7.87
C VAL A 120 -3.76 -1.38 -6.92
N VAL A 121 -3.43 -0.11 -7.09
CA VAL A 121 -3.93 0.96 -6.23
C VAL A 121 -4.62 2.03 -7.06
N GLN A 122 -5.70 2.55 -6.52
CA GLN A 122 -6.40 3.70 -7.08
C GLN A 122 -6.26 4.84 -6.10
N GLU A 123 -5.67 5.92 -6.56
CA GLU A 123 -5.48 7.11 -5.75
C GLU A 123 -6.76 7.93 -5.70
N PRO A 124 -6.99 8.70 -4.61
CA PRO A 124 -8.13 9.59 -4.58
C PRO A 124 -8.00 10.65 -5.66
N VAL A 125 -9.12 11.12 -6.17
CA VAL A 125 -9.14 12.18 -7.18
C VAL A 125 -8.59 13.46 -6.55
N LYS A 126 -7.56 14.03 -7.19
CA LYS A 126 -6.99 15.27 -6.71
C LYS A 126 -7.83 16.43 -7.17
N ARG A 127 -8.07 17.38 -6.27
CA ARG A 127 -8.63 18.64 -6.67
C ARG A 127 -7.59 19.51 -7.32
N VAL A 128 -7.99 20.25 -8.32
CA VAL A 128 -7.12 21.24 -8.92
C VAL A 128 -7.07 22.44 -8.00
N ALA A 129 -5.93 22.69 -7.39
CA ALA A 129 -5.75 23.82 -6.51
C ALA A 129 -6.00 25.12 -7.26
N GLY A 130 -6.69 26.05 -6.64
CA GLY A 130 -6.99 27.34 -7.25
C GLY A 130 -8.11 27.33 -8.27
N ASN A 131 -8.69 26.20 -8.55
CA ASN A 131 -9.89 26.18 -9.37
C ASN A 131 -11.06 26.64 -8.51
N PRO A 132 -11.61 27.81 -8.78
CA PRO A 132 -12.68 28.32 -7.95
C PRO A 132 -13.95 27.63 -8.31
N THR A 133 -13.93 26.47 -8.29
CA THR A 133 -15.04 25.64 -8.49
C THR A 133 -16.37 26.32 -8.48
N SER A 134 -17.23 25.85 -9.23
CA SER A 134 -18.62 26.26 -9.13
C SER A 134 -19.09 26.02 -7.70
N PRO A 135 -20.04 26.79 -7.23
CA PRO A 135 -20.53 26.65 -5.86
C PRO A 135 -20.97 25.24 -5.49
N GLY A 136 -21.28 24.43 -6.43
CA GLY A 136 -21.70 23.08 -6.15
C GLY A 136 -20.55 22.08 -5.93
N SER A 137 -19.33 22.50 -6.13
CA SER A 137 -18.23 21.57 -5.97
C SER A 137 -17.43 21.88 -4.75
N LEU A 138 -18.11 22.13 -3.71
CA LEU A 138 -17.45 22.39 -2.54
C LEU A 138 -16.94 21.18 -1.97
N ASP A 139 -17.07 20.39 -2.12
CA ASP A 139 -16.54 19.37 -1.53
C ASP A 139 -15.65 19.29 -0.52
#